data_c40f53a40737f22760c54760ac1345ba
#
_entry.id   c40f53a40737f22760c54760ac1345ba
#
_cell.length_a   1.000
_cell.length_b   1.000
_cell.length_c   1.000
_cell.angle_alpha   90.00
_cell.angle_beta   90.00
_cell.angle_gamma   90.00
#
_symmetry.space_group_name_H-M   'P 1'
#
loop_
_entity.id
_entity.type
_entity.pdbx_description
1 polymer ?
#
loop_
_entity_poly.entity_id
_entity_poly.type
_entity_poly.pdbx_seq_one_letter_code
_entity_poly.pdbx_strand_id
1 'polypeptide(L)'
;MKTRIISGLIMLPMLAVLYFGGYVLMAACFGLTLTALYEFFKGFDSMGTKPSYPVAAFSAMLLYGYTLYLDISKSTAGDLERPFMFWLFITVAASLIYLFPIEKRQLQDAMATVTGALYIAFFAFHLVLVDQTGKPSILIWIIIFSAFGTDVFAYFTGLALGRHKLCPSISPKKTVEGAIGGVMGSIIICGAFGYFFAEEYLIHCLILGILGGIISQLGDLTASVFKRKMGIKDYGHLIPGHGGILDRFDSVLFTAPMVYYYIIFAIQ
;
A
#
# COMPACT_ATOMS: atom_id res chain seq x y z
N MET A 1 -6.81 -0.88 -26.20
CA MET A 1 -5.43 -0.42 -26.09
C MET A 1 -5.34 1.08 -25.75
N LYS A 2 -6.02 1.98 -26.46
CA LYS A 2 -5.97 3.44 -26.19
C LYS A 2 -6.25 3.82 -24.71
N THR A 3 -7.32 3.26 -24.12
CA THR A 3 -7.70 3.54 -22.72
C THR A 3 -6.61 3.15 -21.70
N ARG A 4 -5.88 2.06 -21.95
CA ARG A 4 -4.79 1.61 -21.06
C ARG A 4 -3.54 2.49 -21.17
N ILE A 5 -3.27 3.03 -22.35
CA ILE A 5 -2.15 3.97 -22.54
C ILE A 5 -2.47 5.31 -21.85
N ILE A 6 -3.70 5.81 -22.02
CA ILE A 6 -4.13 7.06 -21.38
C ILE A 6 -4.09 6.95 -19.86
N SER A 7 -4.56 5.84 -19.28
CA SER A 7 -4.52 5.67 -17.83
C SER A 7 -3.10 5.43 -17.30
N GLY A 8 -2.20 4.82 -18.08
CA GLY A 8 -0.77 4.79 -17.76
C GLY A 8 -0.16 6.19 -17.69
N LEU A 9 -0.52 7.07 -18.63
CA LEU A 9 -0.08 8.47 -18.61
C LEU A 9 -0.63 9.25 -17.41
N ILE A 10 -1.85 8.94 -16.93
CA ILE A 10 -2.44 9.54 -15.73
C ILE A 10 -1.66 9.14 -14.46
N MET A 11 -0.95 8.03 -14.48
CA MET A 11 -0.11 7.60 -13.34
C MET A 11 1.28 8.28 -13.32
N LEU A 12 1.74 8.88 -14.42
CA LEU A 12 3.02 9.61 -14.45
C LEU A 12 3.14 10.75 -13.44
N PRO A 13 2.09 11.58 -13.18
CA PRO A 13 2.13 12.60 -12.14
C PRO A 13 2.48 12.05 -10.75
N MET A 14 2.18 10.77 -10.47
CA MET A 14 2.55 10.16 -9.19
C MET A 14 4.05 10.00 -9.02
N LEU A 15 4.78 9.74 -10.09
CA LEU A 15 6.25 9.72 -10.06
C LEU A 15 6.80 11.11 -9.72
N ALA A 16 6.16 12.18 -10.23
CA ALA A 16 6.51 13.55 -9.86
C ALA A 16 6.23 13.82 -8.36
N VAL A 17 5.13 13.31 -7.81
CA VAL A 17 4.83 13.42 -6.38
C VAL A 17 5.91 12.77 -5.53
N LEU A 18 6.41 11.58 -5.92
CA LEU A 18 7.52 10.91 -5.23
C LEU A 18 8.84 11.69 -5.35
N TYR A 19 9.07 12.32 -6.50
CA TYR A 19 10.26 13.15 -6.72
C TYR A 19 10.27 14.41 -5.85
N PHE A 20 9.14 15.09 -5.72
CA PHE A 20 9.02 16.28 -4.86
C PHE A 20 9.06 15.95 -3.37
N GLY A 21 8.55 14.77 -2.96
CA GLY A 21 8.54 14.34 -1.57
C GLY A 21 7.78 15.28 -0.63
N GLY A 22 8.12 15.24 0.67
CA GLY A 22 7.67 16.16 1.70
C GLY A 22 6.15 16.36 1.75
N TYR A 23 5.71 17.61 1.87
CA TYR A 23 4.28 17.95 1.98
C TYR A 23 3.45 17.57 0.75
N VAL A 24 4.07 17.58 -0.45
CA VAL A 24 3.39 17.17 -1.69
C VAL A 24 3.07 15.69 -1.65
N LEU A 25 4.04 14.87 -1.27
CA LEU A 25 3.85 13.44 -1.09
C LEU A 25 2.82 13.15 0.01
N MET A 26 2.95 13.82 1.16
CA MET A 26 2.04 13.63 2.29
C MET A 26 0.58 13.95 1.91
N ALA A 27 0.34 15.09 1.24
CA ALA A 27 -1.00 15.46 0.79
C ALA A 27 -1.57 14.48 -0.24
N ALA A 28 -0.75 14.04 -1.19
CA ALA A 28 -1.14 13.04 -2.19
C ALA A 28 -1.45 11.67 -1.53
N CYS A 29 -0.58 11.19 -0.64
CA CYS A 29 -0.80 9.94 0.11
C CYS A 29 -2.07 10.01 0.96
N PHE A 30 -2.34 11.14 1.62
CA PHE A 30 -3.57 11.33 2.37
C PHE A 30 -4.82 11.24 1.47
N GLY A 31 -4.83 11.95 0.33
CA GLY A 31 -5.92 11.89 -0.64
C GLY A 31 -6.15 10.49 -1.20
N LEU A 32 -5.07 9.78 -1.55
CA LEU A 32 -5.12 8.39 -2.00
C LEU A 32 -5.65 7.45 -0.90
N THR A 33 -5.22 7.65 0.35
CA THR A 33 -5.71 6.88 1.51
C THR A 33 -7.20 7.04 1.69
N LEU A 34 -7.74 8.26 1.65
CA LEU A 34 -9.18 8.50 1.77
C LEU A 34 -9.97 7.84 0.63
N THR A 35 -9.46 7.93 -0.59
CA THR A 35 -10.09 7.29 -1.76
C THR A 35 -10.06 5.77 -1.65
N ALA A 36 -8.91 5.19 -1.27
CA ALA A 36 -8.76 3.74 -1.08
C ALA A 36 -9.65 3.21 0.06
N LEU A 37 -9.80 3.94 1.16
CA LEU A 37 -10.74 3.62 2.25
C LEU A 37 -12.19 3.59 1.74
N TYR A 38 -12.58 4.59 0.95
CA TYR A 38 -13.91 4.64 0.36
C TYR A 38 -14.17 3.44 -0.56
N GLU A 39 -13.23 3.12 -1.46
CA GLU A 39 -13.34 1.98 -2.37
C GLU A 39 -13.40 0.65 -1.60
N PHE A 40 -12.56 0.48 -0.58
CA PHE A 40 -12.53 -0.71 0.25
C PHE A 40 -13.84 -0.92 0.99
N PHE A 41 -14.37 0.13 1.62
CA PHE A 41 -15.62 0.05 2.37
C PHE A 41 -16.83 -0.17 1.48
N LYS A 42 -16.84 0.42 0.30
CA LYS A 42 -17.87 0.16 -0.71
C LYS A 42 -17.92 -1.32 -1.13
N GLY A 43 -16.79 -2.01 -1.11
CA GLY A 43 -16.72 -3.45 -1.36
C GLY A 43 -17.53 -4.28 -0.36
N PHE A 44 -17.71 -3.81 0.88
CA PHE A 44 -18.49 -4.49 1.91
C PHE A 44 -20.01 -4.37 1.72
N ASP A 45 -20.49 -3.47 0.86
CA ASP A 45 -21.93 -3.30 0.60
C ASP A 45 -22.59 -4.61 0.14
N SER A 46 -21.87 -5.41 -0.66
CA SER A 46 -22.33 -6.72 -1.14
C SER A 46 -22.52 -7.76 -0.02
N MET A 47 -21.83 -7.57 1.10
CA MET A 47 -21.88 -8.44 2.28
C MET A 47 -22.91 -7.96 3.33
N GLY A 48 -23.57 -6.82 3.09
CA GLY A 48 -24.45 -6.19 4.07
C GLY A 48 -23.72 -5.57 5.26
N THR A 49 -22.39 -5.53 5.26
CA THR A 49 -21.54 -4.90 6.27
C THR A 49 -21.40 -3.42 5.99
N LYS A 50 -21.52 -2.57 7.01
CA LYS A 50 -21.51 -1.11 6.90
C LYS A 50 -20.39 -0.49 7.73
N PRO A 51 -19.12 -0.60 7.29
CA PRO A 51 -18.01 0.01 8.01
C PRO A 51 -18.13 1.52 8.05
N SER A 52 -17.55 2.13 9.08
CA SER A 52 -17.62 3.58 9.29
C SER A 52 -16.53 4.31 8.54
N TYR A 53 -16.84 4.84 7.36
CA TYR A 53 -15.91 5.71 6.64
C TYR A 53 -15.49 6.94 7.47
N PRO A 54 -16.38 7.68 8.18
CA PRO A 54 -15.98 8.80 9.01
C PRO A 54 -14.94 8.45 10.08
N VAL A 55 -15.09 7.29 10.75
CA VAL A 55 -14.14 6.84 11.78
C VAL A 55 -12.77 6.55 11.15
N ALA A 56 -12.73 5.83 10.04
CA ALA A 56 -11.47 5.51 9.36
C ALA A 56 -10.81 6.75 8.74
N ALA A 57 -11.59 7.67 8.17
CA ALA A 57 -11.07 8.94 7.63
C ALA A 57 -10.51 9.82 8.76
N PHE A 58 -11.19 9.91 9.91
CA PHE A 58 -10.67 10.59 11.08
C PHE A 58 -9.38 9.93 11.61
N SER A 59 -9.34 8.62 11.64
CA SER A 59 -8.13 7.86 11.99
C SER A 59 -6.95 8.20 11.06
N ALA A 60 -7.18 8.25 9.74
CA ALA A 60 -6.17 8.68 8.77
C ALA A 60 -5.74 10.14 9.02
N MET A 61 -6.70 11.04 9.27
CA MET A 61 -6.39 12.44 9.57
C MET A 61 -5.52 12.60 10.82
N LEU A 62 -5.72 11.79 11.86
CA LEU A 62 -4.87 11.81 13.05
C LEU A 62 -3.43 11.38 12.73
N LEU A 63 -3.23 10.33 11.92
CA LEU A 63 -1.88 9.88 11.52
C LEU A 63 -1.13 10.97 10.76
N TYR A 64 -1.72 11.45 9.68
CA TYR A 64 -1.09 12.45 8.81
C TYR A 64 -0.96 13.82 9.50
N GLY A 65 -1.97 14.22 10.29
CA GLY A 65 -1.95 15.47 11.05
C GLY A 65 -0.89 15.47 12.14
N TYR A 66 -0.70 14.34 12.82
CA TYR A 66 0.35 14.23 13.83
C TYR A 66 1.76 14.35 13.22
N THR A 67 1.97 13.72 12.08
CA THR A 67 3.25 13.81 11.36
C THR A 67 3.55 15.24 10.92
N LEU A 68 2.54 15.94 10.41
CA LEU A 68 2.64 17.35 10.08
C LEU A 68 2.99 18.21 11.32
N TYR A 69 2.39 17.91 12.47
CA TYR A 69 2.71 18.58 13.73
C TYR A 69 4.15 18.36 14.17
N LEU A 70 4.67 17.13 14.09
CA LEU A 70 6.07 16.80 14.42
C LEU A 70 7.06 17.57 13.54
N ASP A 71 6.80 17.62 12.24
CA ASP A 71 7.65 18.31 11.28
C ASP A 71 7.68 19.82 11.55
N ILE A 72 6.52 20.44 11.77
CA ILE A 72 6.42 21.88 12.13
C ILE A 72 7.10 22.17 13.47
N SER A 73 6.96 21.28 14.48
CA SER A 73 7.55 21.48 15.82
C SER A 73 9.02 21.13 15.89
N LYS A 74 9.63 20.64 14.78
CA LYS A 74 11.01 20.14 14.71
C LYS A 74 11.32 19.08 15.77
N SER A 75 10.34 18.32 16.20
CA SER A 75 10.48 17.22 17.13
C SER A 75 11.11 16.01 16.41
N THR A 76 11.89 15.22 17.13
CA THR A 76 12.59 14.07 16.56
C THR A 76 11.64 12.89 16.36
N ALA A 77 11.90 12.07 15.34
CA ALA A 77 11.09 10.87 14.99
C ALA A 77 11.03 9.81 16.13
N GLY A 78 11.89 9.90 17.16
CA GLY A 78 11.86 9.03 18.35
C GLY A 78 10.61 9.15 19.21
N ASP A 79 9.80 10.20 19.00
CA ASP A 79 8.56 10.43 19.74
C ASP A 79 7.32 9.76 19.10
N LEU A 80 7.48 8.95 18.03
CA LEU A 80 6.36 8.34 17.30
C LEU A 80 5.65 7.18 18.05
N GLU A 81 6.31 6.50 18.97
CA GLU A 81 5.72 5.32 19.64
C GLU A 81 4.46 5.66 20.44
N ARG A 82 4.52 6.69 21.28
CA ARG A 82 3.39 7.09 22.14
C ARG A 82 2.18 7.55 21.34
N PRO A 83 2.33 8.44 20.34
CA PRO A 83 1.22 8.86 19.48
C PRO A 83 0.65 7.74 18.64
N PHE A 84 1.49 6.81 18.18
CA PHE A 84 1.00 5.65 17.45
C PHE A 84 0.11 4.76 18.32
N MET A 85 0.52 4.48 19.55
CA MET A 85 -0.30 3.72 20.52
C MET A 85 -1.60 4.46 20.84
N PHE A 86 -1.56 5.78 20.99
CA PHE A 86 -2.74 6.61 21.20
C PHE A 86 -3.66 6.59 19.98
N TRP A 87 -3.11 6.72 18.77
CA TRP A 87 -3.86 6.57 17.53
C TRP A 87 -4.58 5.24 17.42
N LEU A 88 -3.88 4.14 17.72
CA LEU A 88 -4.46 2.79 17.71
C LEU A 88 -5.62 2.70 18.71
N PHE A 89 -5.41 3.19 19.93
CA PHE A 89 -6.45 3.22 20.97
C PHE A 89 -7.69 4.00 20.49
N ILE A 90 -7.52 5.22 19.98
CA ILE A 90 -8.64 6.05 19.51
C ILE A 90 -9.37 5.38 18.33
N THR A 91 -8.63 4.79 17.40
CA THR A 91 -9.20 4.11 16.22
C THR A 91 -10.06 2.92 16.64
N VAL A 92 -9.56 2.08 17.55
CA VAL A 92 -10.31 0.93 18.06
C VAL A 92 -11.49 1.39 18.89
N ALA A 93 -11.29 2.33 19.82
CA ALA A 93 -12.37 2.85 20.68
C ALA A 93 -13.50 3.48 19.85
N ALA A 94 -13.18 4.33 18.87
CA ALA A 94 -14.18 4.94 18.00
C ALA A 94 -14.93 3.90 17.16
N SER A 95 -14.23 2.86 16.68
CA SER A 95 -14.86 1.77 15.94
C SER A 95 -15.81 0.93 16.81
N LEU A 96 -15.50 0.75 18.11
CA LEU A 96 -16.37 0.07 19.06
C LEU A 96 -17.57 0.95 19.46
N ILE A 97 -17.35 2.25 19.67
CA ILE A 97 -18.44 3.20 19.98
C ILE A 97 -19.43 3.28 18.80
N TYR A 98 -18.96 3.09 17.57
CA TYR A 98 -19.81 3.02 16.37
C TYR A 98 -20.89 1.91 16.44
N LEU A 99 -20.71 0.91 17.30
CA LEU A 99 -21.65 -0.19 17.52
C LEU A 99 -22.81 0.17 18.47
N PHE A 100 -22.77 1.31 19.18
CA PHE A 100 -23.77 1.63 20.19
C PHE A 100 -25.21 1.63 19.68
N PRO A 101 -25.54 2.03 18.43
CA PRO A 101 -26.85 1.80 17.84
C PRO A 101 -27.06 0.31 17.48
N ILE A 102 -27.20 -0.54 18.49
CA ILE A 102 -27.20 -2.01 18.42
C ILE A 102 -28.18 -2.59 17.39
N GLU A 103 -29.32 -1.94 17.18
CA GLU A 103 -30.32 -2.36 16.21
C GLU A 103 -29.90 -2.13 14.74
N LYS A 104 -28.93 -1.24 14.51
CA LYS A 104 -28.52 -0.80 13.17
C LYS A 104 -27.13 -1.26 12.78
N ARG A 105 -26.35 -1.77 13.73
CA ARG A 105 -24.93 -2.10 13.56
C ARG A 105 -24.63 -3.52 13.98
N GLN A 106 -23.64 -4.10 13.28
CA GLN A 106 -23.15 -5.45 13.53
C GLN A 106 -21.68 -5.40 13.93
N LEU A 107 -21.20 -6.41 14.65
CA LEU A 107 -19.79 -6.51 15.04
C LEU A 107 -18.85 -6.43 13.83
N GLN A 108 -19.26 -7.00 12.70
CA GLN A 108 -18.53 -6.95 11.44
C GLN A 108 -18.30 -5.52 10.95
N ASP A 109 -19.18 -4.56 11.25
CA ASP A 109 -19.02 -3.16 10.86
C ASP A 109 -17.79 -2.52 11.53
N ALA A 110 -17.62 -2.78 12.85
CA ALA A 110 -16.45 -2.32 13.59
C ALA A 110 -15.17 -3.03 13.14
N MET A 111 -15.22 -4.36 12.97
CA MET A 111 -14.08 -5.13 12.50
C MET A 111 -13.61 -4.66 11.12
N ALA A 112 -14.53 -4.44 10.19
CA ALA A 112 -14.21 -3.91 8.86
C ALA A 112 -13.65 -2.48 8.93
N THR A 113 -14.16 -1.64 9.85
CA THR A 113 -13.66 -0.28 10.07
C THR A 113 -12.20 -0.30 10.56
N VAL A 114 -11.89 -1.11 11.58
CA VAL A 114 -10.52 -1.28 12.10
C VAL A 114 -9.60 -1.87 11.01
N THR A 115 -10.08 -2.88 10.27
CA THR A 115 -9.32 -3.48 9.17
C THR A 115 -8.97 -2.43 8.10
N GLY A 116 -9.92 -1.59 7.69
CA GLY A 116 -9.66 -0.50 6.74
C GLY A 116 -8.64 0.51 7.27
N ALA A 117 -8.78 0.93 8.54
CA ALA A 117 -7.83 1.86 9.14
C ALA A 117 -6.40 1.28 9.19
N LEU A 118 -6.25 0.01 9.57
CA LEU A 118 -4.94 -0.65 9.63
C LEU A 118 -4.39 -1.00 8.24
N TYR A 119 -5.18 -1.68 7.42
CA TYR A 119 -4.73 -2.18 6.13
C TYR A 119 -4.50 -1.06 5.11
N ILE A 120 -5.36 -0.03 5.09
CA ILE A 120 -5.25 1.06 4.13
C ILE A 120 -4.50 2.25 4.73
N ALA A 121 -5.04 2.87 5.81
CA ALA A 121 -4.48 4.12 6.29
C ALA A 121 -3.09 3.96 6.90
N PHE A 122 -2.90 2.97 7.78
CA PHE A 122 -1.61 2.74 8.41
C PHE A 122 -0.55 2.25 7.41
N PHE A 123 -0.89 1.32 6.51
CA PHE A 123 0.08 0.81 5.53
C PHE A 123 0.49 1.89 4.52
N ALA A 124 -0.48 2.66 3.99
CA ALA A 124 -0.18 3.77 3.07
C ALA A 124 0.65 4.87 3.74
N PHE A 125 0.44 5.11 5.04
CA PHE A 125 1.18 6.10 5.81
C PHE A 125 2.69 5.84 5.84
N HIS A 126 3.13 4.59 5.72
CA HIS A 126 4.55 4.24 5.67
C HIS A 126 5.29 4.84 4.46
N LEU A 127 4.60 5.20 3.37
CA LEU A 127 5.22 5.96 2.27
C LEU A 127 5.76 7.32 2.78
N VAL A 128 4.97 8.00 3.61
CA VAL A 128 5.37 9.28 4.21
C VAL A 128 6.49 9.07 5.22
N LEU A 129 6.41 8.00 6.02
CA LEU A 129 7.46 7.68 6.99
C LEU A 129 8.81 7.41 6.31
N VAL A 130 8.82 6.68 5.18
CA VAL A 130 10.05 6.45 4.39
C VAL A 130 10.64 7.76 3.89
N ASP A 131 9.80 8.67 3.37
CA ASP A 131 10.24 9.99 2.91
C ASP A 131 10.90 10.82 4.04
N GLN A 132 10.44 10.64 5.28
CA GLN A 132 10.94 11.35 6.45
C GLN A 132 12.17 10.70 7.11
N THR A 133 12.69 9.57 6.60
CA THR A 133 13.89 8.92 7.17
C THR A 133 15.20 9.67 6.94
N GLY A 134 15.18 10.78 6.23
CA GLY A 134 16.37 11.57 5.90
C GLY A 134 17.16 11.02 4.71
N LYS A 135 18.48 10.76 4.83
CA LYS A 135 19.31 10.30 3.70
C LYS A 135 18.79 9.04 2.99
N PRO A 136 18.33 7.99 3.71
CA PRO A 136 17.74 6.83 3.07
C PRO A 136 16.41 7.08 2.35
N SER A 137 15.85 8.29 2.42
CA SER A 137 14.57 8.63 1.76
C SER A 137 14.54 8.32 0.26
N ILE A 138 15.71 8.34 -0.41
CA ILE A 138 15.84 7.92 -1.81
C ILE A 138 15.32 6.48 -2.02
N LEU A 139 15.33 5.65 -0.98
CA LEU A 139 14.83 4.28 -1.03
C LEU A 139 13.29 4.18 -1.16
N ILE A 140 12.57 5.31 -1.10
CA ILE A 140 11.13 5.33 -1.41
C ILE A 140 10.85 4.79 -2.82
N TRP A 141 11.79 5.02 -3.76
CA TRP A 141 11.68 4.50 -5.13
C TRP A 141 11.68 2.97 -5.18
N ILE A 142 12.36 2.32 -4.22
CA ILE A 142 12.39 0.86 -4.12
C ILE A 142 10.99 0.29 -3.88
N ILE A 143 10.12 1.00 -3.16
CA ILE A 143 8.73 0.58 -2.94
C ILE A 143 8.02 0.43 -4.29
N ILE A 144 8.15 1.43 -5.15
CA ILE A 144 7.50 1.45 -6.46
C ILE A 144 8.14 0.45 -7.42
N PHE A 145 9.48 0.43 -7.46
CA PHE A 145 10.22 -0.47 -8.35
C PHE A 145 10.03 -1.94 -7.98
N SER A 146 10.02 -2.29 -6.70
CA SER A 146 9.75 -3.66 -6.28
C SER A 146 8.29 -4.06 -6.54
N ALA A 147 7.31 -3.22 -6.23
CA ALA A 147 5.90 -3.52 -6.44
C ALA A 147 5.59 -3.68 -7.94
N PHE A 148 5.73 -2.61 -8.72
CA PHE A 148 5.38 -2.65 -10.15
C PHE A 148 6.36 -3.49 -10.98
N GLY A 149 7.64 -3.52 -10.61
CA GLY A 149 8.62 -4.38 -11.25
C GLY A 149 8.24 -5.85 -11.12
N THR A 150 7.85 -6.29 -9.92
CA THR A 150 7.38 -7.64 -9.68
C THR A 150 6.17 -7.97 -10.56
N ASP A 151 5.18 -7.10 -10.63
CA ASP A 151 3.96 -7.34 -11.42
C ASP A 151 4.27 -7.49 -12.92
N VAL A 152 5.12 -6.61 -13.45
CA VAL A 152 5.51 -6.64 -14.88
C VAL A 152 6.27 -7.94 -15.20
N PHE A 153 7.30 -8.27 -14.41
CA PHE A 153 8.10 -9.48 -14.68
C PHE A 153 7.31 -10.76 -14.39
N ALA A 154 6.47 -10.77 -13.35
CA ALA A 154 5.59 -11.91 -13.07
C ALA A 154 4.61 -12.16 -14.22
N TYR A 155 4.06 -11.10 -14.82
CA TYR A 155 3.18 -11.22 -15.98
C TYR A 155 3.89 -11.82 -17.19
N PHE A 156 5.05 -11.27 -17.60
CA PHE A 156 5.78 -11.76 -18.77
C PHE A 156 6.34 -13.16 -18.57
N THR A 157 6.94 -13.45 -17.41
CA THR A 157 7.45 -14.79 -17.10
C THR A 157 6.32 -15.81 -17.00
N GLY A 158 5.22 -15.44 -16.36
CA GLY A 158 4.04 -16.29 -16.27
C GLY A 158 3.38 -16.59 -17.61
N LEU A 159 3.41 -15.63 -18.55
CA LEU A 159 2.93 -15.80 -19.91
C LEU A 159 3.84 -16.74 -20.74
N ALA A 160 5.15 -16.59 -20.60
CA ALA A 160 6.14 -17.32 -21.40
C ALA A 160 6.42 -18.74 -20.85
N LEU A 161 6.50 -18.90 -19.52
CA LEU A 161 6.98 -20.10 -18.85
C LEU A 161 5.96 -20.74 -17.91
N GLY A 162 4.82 -20.08 -17.64
CA GLY A 162 3.87 -20.48 -16.62
C GLY A 162 3.20 -21.84 -16.90
N ARG A 163 3.41 -22.79 -16.02
CA ARG A 163 2.83 -24.15 -16.08
C ARG A 163 2.03 -24.48 -14.82
N HIS A 164 2.53 -24.08 -13.66
CA HIS A 164 1.93 -24.41 -12.37
C HIS A 164 1.16 -23.22 -11.82
N LYS A 165 -0.12 -23.43 -11.47
CA LYS A 165 -0.94 -22.36 -10.87
C LYS A 165 -0.50 -22.08 -9.44
N LEU A 166 -0.37 -20.78 -9.08
CA LEU A 166 0.05 -20.36 -7.75
C LEU A 166 -1.11 -20.47 -6.73
N CYS A 167 -2.23 -19.81 -7.02
CA CYS A 167 -3.41 -19.76 -6.15
C CYS A 167 -4.70 -19.76 -6.98
N PRO A 168 -5.15 -20.94 -7.50
CA PRO A 168 -6.28 -21.03 -8.44
C PRO A 168 -7.59 -20.43 -7.91
N SER A 169 -7.88 -20.59 -6.61
CA SER A 169 -9.11 -20.10 -5.96
C SER A 169 -9.16 -18.59 -5.78
N ILE A 170 -8.00 -17.92 -5.72
CA ILE A 170 -7.88 -16.47 -5.47
C ILE A 170 -7.63 -15.75 -6.79
N SER A 171 -6.58 -16.17 -7.50
CA SER A 171 -6.15 -15.57 -8.76
C SER A 171 -5.77 -16.66 -9.77
N PRO A 172 -6.70 -17.13 -10.63
CA PRO A 172 -6.49 -18.29 -11.51
C PRO A 172 -5.46 -18.06 -12.62
N LYS A 173 -5.02 -16.82 -12.83
CA LYS A 173 -4.03 -16.46 -13.86
C LYS A 173 -2.60 -16.49 -13.34
N LYS A 174 -2.38 -16.37 -12.02
CA LYS A 174 -1.04 -16.36 -11.43
C LYS A 174 -0.40 -17.76 -11.46
N THR A 175 0.91 -17.79 -11.76
CA THR A 175 1.70 -19.01 -11.86
C THR A 175 2.91 -18.95 -10.93
N VAL A 176 3.42 -20.11 -10.51
CA VAL A 176 4.62 -20.22 -9.67
C VAL A 176 5.84 -19.67 -10.40
N GLU A 177 5.99 -20.00 -11.69
CA GLU A 177 7.08 -19.50 -12.53
C GLU A 177 7.01 -17.98 -12.69
N GLY A 178 5.79 -17.45 -12.84
CA GLY A 178 5.56 -16.01 -12.83
C GLY A 178 5.98 -15.37 -11.51
N ALA A 179 5.64 -16.00 -10.38
CA ALA A 179 6.01 -15.47 -9.07
C ALA A 179 7.54 -15.42 -8.89
N ILE A 180 8.26 -16.46 -9.28
CA ILE A 180 9.73 -16.48 -9.24
C ILE A 180 10.31 -15.42 -10.18
N GLY A 181 9.79 -15.33 -11.42
CA GLY A 181 10.22 -14.30 -12.37
C GLY A 181 9.96 -12.88 -11.88
N GLY A 182 8.87 -12.66 -11.15
CA GLY A 182 8.57 -11.38 -10.51
C GLY A 182 9.62 -10.98 -9.48
N VAL A 183 10.01 -11.90 -8.58
CA VAL A 183 11.08 -11.66 -7.60
C VAL A 183 12.41 -11.36 -8.29
N MET A 184 12.78 -12.15 -9.30
CA MET A 184 14.03 -11.92 -10.06
C MET A 184 14.02 -10.55 -10.77
N GLY A 185 12.89 -10.18 -11.37
CA GLY A 185 12.71 -8.87 -12.00
C GLY A 185 12.82 -7.72 -10.99
N SER A 186 12.24 -7.87 -9.80
CA SER A 186 12.38 -6.91 -8.71
C SER A 186 13.83 -6.72 -8.30
N ILE A 187 14.59 -7.81 -8.13
CA ILE A 187 16.02 -7.75 -7.80
C ILE A 187 16.81 -6.98 -8.88
N ILE A 188 16.53 -7.26 -10.15
CA ILE A 188 17.21 -6.61 -11.27
C ILE A 188 16.93 -5.10 -11.29
N ILE A 189 15.65 -4.69 -11.17
CA ILE A 189 15.27 -3.28 -11.22
C ILE A 189 15.80 -2.53 -10.00
N CYS A 190 15.62 -3.09 -8.79
CA CYS A 190 16.09 -2.45 -7.55
C CYS A 190 17.62 -2.40 -7.50
N GLY A 191 18.30 -3.45 -7.97
CA GLY A 191 19.77 -3.47 -8.09
C GLY A 191 20.29 -2.45 -9.10
N ALA A 192 19.65 -2.34 -10.26
CA ALA A 192 19.99 -1.32 -11.25
C ALA A 192 19.79 0.10 -10.70
N PHE A 193 18.66 0.33 -10.00
CA PHE A 193 18.44 1.62 -9.33
C PHE A 193 19.51 1.91 -8.28
N GLY A 194 19.86 0.93 -7.43
CA GLY A 194 20.94 1.06 -6.46
C GLY A 194 22.27 1.40 -7.11
N TYR A 195 22.62 0.71 -8.18
CA TYR A 195 23.88 0.92 -8.90
C TYR A 195 24.01 2.33 -9.50
N PHE A 196 22.92 2.86 -10.12
CA PHE A 196 23.00 4.14 -10.83
C PHE A 196 22.67 5.36 -9.96
N PHE A 197 21.85 5.21 -8.90
CA PHE A 197 21.31 6.35 -8.17
C PHE A 197 21.54 6.30 -6.65
N ALA A 198 21.88 5.14 -6.09
CA ALA A 198 22.03 4.94 -4.66
C ALA A 198 23.16 3.93 -4.35
N GLU A 199 24.37 4.19 -4.91
CA GLU A 199 25.50 3.24 -4.85
C GLU A 199 25.86 2.84 -3.42
N GLU A 200 25.82 3.79 -2.47
CA GLU A 200 26.06 3.51 -1.04
C GLU A 200 25.05 2.52 -0.44
N TYR A 201 23.87 2.38 -1.05
CA TYR A 201 22.79 1.47 -0.63
C TYR A 201 22.62 0.27 -1.55
N LEU A 202 23.55 -0.02 -2.47
CA LEU A 202 23.39 -1.07 -3.48
C LEU A 202 23.02 -2.43 -2.88
N ILE A 203 23.70 -2.85 -1.82
CA ILE A 203 23.42 -4.13 -1.15
C ILE A 203 22.00 -4.11 -0.55
N HIS A 204 21.62 -3.01 0.08
CA HIS A 204 20.29 -2.82 0.62
C HIS A 204 19.22 -2.82 -0.47
N CYS A 205 19.47 -2.21 -1.62
CA CYS A 205 18.58 -2.24 -2.79
C CYS A 205 18.38 -3.68 -3.31
N LEU A 206 19.42 -4.50 -3.36
CA LEU A 206 19.30 -5.91 -3.75
C LEU A 206 18.46 -6.72 -2.75
N ILE A 207 18.71 -6.55 -1.45
CA ILE A 207 17.95 -7.22 -0.38
C ILE A 207 16.49 -6.77 -0.42
N LEU A 208 16.24 -5.47 -0.54
CA LEU A 208 14.90 -4.91 -0.67
C LEU A 208 14.20 -5.37 -1.95
N GLY A 209 14.95 -5.60 -3.04
CA GLY A 209 14.44 -6.20 -4.27
C GLY A 209 13.91 -7.62 -4.03
N ILE A 210 14.62 -8.45 -3.24
CA ILE A 210 14.16 -9.79 -2.86
C ILE A 210 12.90 -9.70 -1.99
N LEU A 211 13.00 -8.97 -0.88
CA LEU A 211 11.92 -8.85 0.10
C LEU A 211 10.68 -8.18 -0.52
N GLY A 212 10.88 -7.08 -1.26
CA GLY A 212 9.82 -6.37 -1.95
C GLY A 212 9.13 -7.22 -3.00
N GLY A 213 9.91 -8.00 -3.78
CA GLY A 213 9.36 -8.94 -4.76
C GLY A 213 8.47 -10.01 -4.15
N ILE A 214 8.78 -10.49 -2.94
CA ILE A 214 7.94 -11.46 -2.21
C ILE A 214 6.72 -10.76 -1.60
N ILE A 215 6.95 -9.67 -0.87
CA ILE A 215 5.93 -8.98 -0.08
C ILE A 215 4.88 -8.30 -0.98
N SER A 216 5.27 -7.75 -2.13
CA SER A 216 4.34 -7.16 -3.11
C SER A 216 3.32 -8.20 -3.62
N GLN A 217 3.77 -9.42 -3.88
CA GLN A 217 2.88 -10.49 -4.32
C GLN A 217 1.89 -10.90 -3.22
N LEU A 218 2.32 -10.89 -1.95
CA LEU A 218 1.42 -11.12 -0.82
C LEU A 218 0.37 -10.01 -0.70
N GLY A 219 0.76 -8.75 -0.96
CA GLY A 219 -0.15 -7.61 -0.98
C GLY A 219 -1.27 -7.77 -2.03
N ASP A 220 -0.89 -8.02 -3.29
CA ASP A 220 -1.85 -8.25 -4.38
C ASP A 220 -2.73 -9.49 -4.12
N LEU A 221 -2.16 -10.58 -3.59
CA LEU A 221 -2.96 -11.76 -3.21
C LEU A 221 -3.94 -11.43 -2.08
N THR A 222 -3.53 -10.65 -1.08
CA THR A 222 -4.40 -10.21 0.03
C THR A 222 -5.58 -9.39 -0.49
N ALA A 223 -5.31 -8.39 -1.34
CA ALA A 223 -6.37 -7.61 -1.99
C ALA A 223 -7.29 -8.50 -2.83
N SER A 224 -6.72 -9.48 -3.54
CA SER A 224 -7.50 -10.45 -4.31
C SER A 224 -8.39 -11.32 -3.41
N VAL A 225 -7.92 -11.74 -2.22
CA VAL A 225 -8.73 -12.48 -1.24
C VAL A 225 -9.92 -11.63 -0.78
N PHE A 226 -9.69 -10.38 -0.40
CA PHE A 226 -10.78 -9.46 -0.01
C PHE A 226 -11.80 -9.34 -1.13
N LYS A 227 -11.37 -9.08 -2.37
CA LYS A 227 -12.27 -8.97 -3.53
C LYS A 227 -13.12 -10.24 -3.72
N ARG A 228 -12.53 -11.43 -3.59
CA ARG A 228 -13.29 -12.69 -3.72
C ARG A 228 -14.30 -12.88 -2.59
N LYS A 229 -13.91 -12.54 -1.35
CA LYS A 229 -14.82 -12.60 -0.20
C LYS A 229 -15.98 -11.61 -0.31
N MET A 230 -15.72 -10.42 -0.85
CA MET A 230 -16.73 -9.40 -1.12
C MET A 230 -17.57 -9.68 -2.39
N GLY A 231 -17.26 -10.73 -3.17
CA GLY A 231 -17.96 -11.04 -4.42
C GLY A 231 -17.72 -10.03 -5.55
N ILE A 232 -16.68 -9.19 -5.44
CA ILE A 232 -16.31 -8.19 -6.42
C ILE A 232 -15.05 -8.61 -7.19
N LYS A 233 -14.81 -7.95 -8.31
CA LYS A 233 -13.59 -8.14 -9.10
C LYS A 233 -12.60 -7.00 -8.92
N ASP A 234 -13.08 -5.78 -8.92
CA ASP A 234 -12.32 -4.56 -8.77
C ASP A 234 -12.97 -3.71 -7.67
N TYR A 235 -12.20 -2.97 -6.87
CA TYR A 235 -12.72 -2.14 -5.77
C TYR A 235 -13.46 -0.89 -6.29
N GLY A 236 -13.07 -0.37 -7.45
CA GLY A 236 -13.64 0.83 -8.02
C GLY A 236 -13.47 0.90 -9.53
N HIS A 237 -13.88 2.04 -10.10
CA HIS A 237 -13.79 2.32 -11.53
C HIS A 237 -13.21 3.73 -11.77
N LEU A 238 -12.47 4.27 -10.80
CA LEU A 238 -11.95 5.64 -10.88
C LEU A 238 -10.94 5.77 -12.03
N ILE A 239 -10.15 4.73 -12.28
CA ILE A 239 -9.20 4.71 -13.39
C ILE A 239 -9.79 3.88 -14.54
N PRO A 240 -10.24 4.53 -15.66
CA PRO A 240 -10.86 3.81 -16.77
C PRO A 240 -9.98 2.71 -17.33
N GLY A 241 -10.48 1.46 -17.31
CA GLY A 241 -9.77 0.28 -17.79
C GLY A 241 -8.74 -0.33 -16.83
N HIS A 242 -8.55 0.27 -15.62
CA HIS A 242 -7.59 -0.20 -14.61
C HIS A 242 -8.20 -0.43 -13.22
N GLY A 243 -9.50 -0.23 -13.02
CA GLY A 243 -10.17 -0.41 -11.73
C GLY A 243 -10.09 0.82 -10.82
N GLY A 244 -10.06 0.60 -9.52
CA GLY A 244 -9.93 1.63 -8.52
C GLY A 244 -8.47 2.01 -8.19
N ILE A 245 -8.33 2.99 -7.33
CA ILE A 245 -7.04 3.38 -6.74
C ILE A 245 -6.46 2.20 -5.94
N LEU A 246 -7.27 1.58 -5.10
CA LEU A 246 -6.82 0.45 -4.28
C LEU A 246 -6.34 -0.72 -5.12
N ASP A 247 -6.95 -0.96 -6.30
CA ASP A 247 -6.50 -2.00 -7.25
C ASP A 247 -5.11 -1.74 -7.85
N ARG A 248 -4.60 -0.51 -7.75
CA ARG A 248 -3.27 -0.13 -8.27
C ARG A 248 -2.20 -0.06 -7.21
N PHE A 249 -2.58 0.11 -5.95
CA PHE A 249 -1.68 0.29 -4.82
C PHE A 249 -1.66 -0.89 -3.84
N ASP A 250 -2.40 -1.96 -4.11
CA ASP A 250 -2.49 -3.13 -3.25
C ASP A 250 -1.13 -3.77 -2.92
N SER A 251 -0.24 -3.89 -3.91
CA SER A 251 1.14 -4.33 -3.72
C SER A 251 1.98 -3.31 -2.94
N VAL A 252 1.77 -2.00 -3.20
CA VAL A 252 2.48 -0.91 -2.53
C VAL A 252 2.15 -0.85 -1.05
N LEU A 253 0.89 -1.11 -0.66
CA LEU A 253 0.48 -1.13 0.74
C LEU A 253 1.31 -2.09 1.60
N PHE A 254 1.74 -3.22 1.05
CA PHE A 254 2.58 -4.17 1.78
C PHE A 254 4.07 -3.84 1.69
N THR A 255 4.53 -3.33 0.54
CA THR A 255 5.94 -3.01 0.36
C THR A 255 6.37 -1.76 1.14
N ALA A 256 5.48 -0.77 1.32
CA ALA A 256 5.82 0.45 2.04
C ALA A 256 6.22 0.21 3.52
N PRO A 257 5.42 -0.49 4.36
CA PRO A 257 5.84 -0.84 5.71
C PRO A 257 7.12 -1.68 5.73
N MET A 258 7.25 -2.65 4.82
CA MET A 258 8.43 -3.51 4.76
C MET A 258 9.71 -2.69 4.51
N VAL A 259 9.69 -1.77 3.54
CA VAL A 259 10.83 -0.89 3.26
C VAL A 259 11.13 0.02 4.45
N TYR A 260 10.10 0.61 5.07
CA TYR A 260 10.27 1.47 6.25
C TYR A 260 10.97 0.74 7.39
N TYR A 261 10.43 -0.41 7.81
CA TYR A 261 11.03 -1.17 8.90
C TYR A 261 12.41 -1.72 8.55
N TYR A 262 12.64 -2.09 7.30
CA TYR A 262 13.98 -2.45 6.87
C TYR A 262 14.98 -1.29 7.03
N ILE A 263 14.59 -0.06 6.67
CA ILE A 263 15.45 1.12 6.86
C ILE A 263 15.77 1.31 8.33
N ILE A 264 14.75 1.27 9.21
CA ILE A 264 14.92 1.49 10.65
C ILE A 264 15.80 0.42 11.30
N PHE A 265 15.66 -0.85 10.93
CA PHE A 265 16.37 -1.94 11.60
C PHE A 265 17.71 -2.30 10.95
N ALA A 266 17.95 -1.99 9.69
CA ALA A 266 19.11 -2.44 8.97
C ALA A 266 20.01 -1.32 8.44
N ILE A 267 19.53 -0.07 8.38
CA ILE A 267 20.28 1.06 7.80
C ILE A 267 20.52 2.15 8.86
N GLN A 268 19.52 2.49 9.65
CA GLN A 268 19.59 3.43 10.77
C GLN A 268 19.90 2.71 12.09
#